data_e7e759ebf23adf06dabb9bbe35aaa452
#
_entry.id   e7e759ebf23adf06dabb9bbe35aaa452
#
_cell.length_a   1.000
_cell.length_b   1.000
_cell.length_c   1.000
_cell.angle_alpha   90.00
_cell.angle_beta   90.00
_cell.angle_gamma   90.00
#
_symmetry.space_group_name_H-M   'P 1'
#
loop_
_entity.id
_entity.type
_entity.pdbx_description
1 polymer ?
#
loop_
_entity_poly.entity_id
_entity_poly.type
_entity_poly.pdbx_seq_one_letter_code
_entity_poly.pdbx_strand_id
1 'polypeptide(L)' 'MSEETKRFDVIFECDAINPGRMRTDMKVRMLEPDPFECDLATDEMGFHGGDGSAPTPLMLFAGGLSACLMTQLRAFSKSH' A
#
# COMPACT_ATOMS: atom_id res chain seq x y z
N MET A 1 28.27 4.37 17.21
CA MET A 1 27.68 4.18 17.62
C MET A 1 26.89 3.15 17.55
N SER A 2 27.27 2.23 17.41
CA SER A 2 26.42 1.20 17.20
C SER A 2 25.62 0.86 18.37
N GLU A 3 26.09 1.06 19.52
CA GLU A 3 25.26 0.77 20.65
C GLU A 3 24.08 1.69 20.66
N GLU A 4 24.14 2.75 19.90
CA GLU A 4 23.02 3.59 19.80
C GLU A 4 22.04 3.16 18.77
N THR A 5 22.38 2.18 18.00
CA THR A 5 21.50 1.70 16.94
C THR A 5 20.33 0.98 17.56
N LYS A 6 19.15 1.44 17.31
CA LYS A 6 17.96 0.78 17.80
C LYS A 6 17.32 -0.02 16.70
N ARG A 7 16.90 -1.21 17.05
CA ARG A 7 16.14 -1.99 16.15
C ARG A 7 14.76 -1.39 15.99
N PHE A 8 14.36 -1.25 14.78
CA PHE A 8 13.07 -0.65 14.48
C PHE A 8 12.42 -1.45 13.37
N ASP A 9 11.40 -2.19 13.72
CA ASP A 9 10.73 -3.05 12.75
C ASP A 9 9.47 -2.38 12.24
N VAL A 10 9.28 -2.46 10.94
CA VAL A 10 8.04 -2.03 10.31
C VAL A 10 7.46 -3.28 9.69
N ILE A 11 6.31 -3.70 10.18
CA ILE A 11 5.72 -4.98 9.80
C ILE A 11 4.36 -4.77 9.18
N PHE A 12 4.18 -5.34 7.99
CA PHE A 12 2.91 -5.26 7.27
C PHE A 12 2.36 -6.66 7.04
N GLU A 13 1.04 -6.74 6.97
CA GLU A 13 0.34 -7.96 6.59
C GLU A 13 -0.75 -7.62 5.61
N CYS A 14 -1.08 -8.56 4.77
CA CYS A 14 -2.16 -8.38 3.81
C CYS A 14 -2.91 -9.69 3.64
N ASP A 15 -4.23 -9.63 3.76
CA ASP A 15 -5.08 -10.75 3.41
C ASP A 15 -5.81 -10.38 2.15
N ALA A 16 -5.77 -11.23 1.16
CA ALA A 16 -6.40 -10.95 -0.13
C ALA A 16 -7.28 -12.11 -0.55
N ILE A 17 -8.45 -11.79 -1.06
CA ILE A 17 -9.34 -12.82 -1.60
C ILE A 17 -9.83 -12.37 -2.96
N ASN A 18 -10.16 -13.33 -3.79
CA ASN A 18 -10.73 -13.09 -5.11
C ASN A 18 -12.19 -13.51 -5.08
N PRO A 19 -13.12 -12.54 -4.94
CA PRO A 19 -14.54 -12.89 -4.87
C PRO A 19 -15.10 -13.30 -6.23
N GLY A 20 -14.45 -12.94 -7.32
CA GLY A 20 -14.89 -13.34 -8.64
C GLY A 20 -14.16 -12.56 -9.71
N ARG A 21 -14.01 -13.18 -10.85
CA ARG A 21 -13.36 -12.62 -12.02
C ARG A 21 -11.98 -12.06 -11.66
N MET A 22 -11.73 -10.79 -11.93
CA MET A 22 -10.41 -10.20 -11.71
C MET A 22 -10.36 -9.32 -10.47
N ARG A 23 -11.42 -9.30 -9.69
CA ARG A 23 -11.45 -8.45 -8.52
C ARG A 23 -10.70 -9.10 -7.36
N THR A 24 -9.97 -8.30 -6.62
CA THR A 24 -9.31 -8.73 -5.38
C THR A 24 -9.72 -7.78 -4.27
N ASP A 25 -10.22 -8.33 -3.18
CA ASP A 25 -10.50 -7.53 -1.99
C ASP A 25 -9.40 -7.82 -0.99
N MET A 26 -8.89 -6.78 -0.37
CA MET A 26 -7.76 -6.92 0.54
C MET A 26 -7.98 -6.21 1.84
N LYS A 27 -7.43 -6.77 2.89
CA LYS A 27 -7.29 -6.06 4.14
C LYS A 27 -5.80 -5.93 4.37
N VAL A 28 -5.33 -4.70 4.44
CA VAL A 28 -3.91 -4.41 4.57
C VAL A 28 -3.69 -3.76 5.92
N ARG A 29 -2.70 -4.22 6.63
CA ARG A 29 -2.45 -3.67 7.96
C ARG A 29 -0.97 -3.48 8.21
N MET A 30 -0.69 -2.44 8.98
CA MET A 30 0.62 -2.25 9.55
C MET A 30 0.50 -2.73 10.99
N LEU A 31 1.39 -3.61 11.41
CA LEU A 31 1.37 -4.12 12.78
C LEU A 31 2.26 -3.29 13.68
N GLU A 32 3.39 -2.87 13.16
CA GLU A 32 4.34 -2.06 13.90
C GLU A 32 4.90 -1.03 12.97
N PRO A 33 5.26 0.16 13.44
CA PRO A 33 5.24 0.57 14.84
C PRO A 33 3.88 1.01 15.36
N ASP A 34 2.99 1.43 14.45
CA ASP A 34 1.67 1.90 14.85
C ASP A 34 0.61 1.09 14.14
N PRO A 35 -0.17 0.32 14.88
CA PRO A 35 -1.18 -0.52 14.22
C PRO A 35 -2.17 0.32 13.42
N PHE A 36 -2.39 -0.08 12.20
CA PHE A 36 -3.33 0.59 11.32
C PHE A 36 -3.82 -0.40 10.26
N GLU A 37 -5.07 -0.35 9.96
CA GLU A 37 -5.67 -1.31 9.05
C GLU A 37 -6.59 -0.59 8.08
N CYS A 38 -6.61 -1.02 6.84
CA CYS A 38 -7.54 -0.47 5.87
C CYS A 38 -7.96 -1.53 4.86
N ASP A 39 -9.09 -1.28 4.23
CA ASP A 39 -9.61 -2.16 3.20
C ASP A 39 -9.32 -1.53 1.85
N LEU A 40 -8.81 -2.33 0.95
CA LEU A 40 -8.51 -1.91 -0.41
C LEU A 40 -9.07 -2.94 -1.38
N ALA A 41 -9.22 -2.54 -2.61
CA ALA A 41 -9.66 -3.46 -3.63
C ALA A 41 -9.01 -3.12 -4.94
N THR A 42 -8.84 -4.11 -5.80
CA THR A 42 -8.37 -3.90 -7.15
C THR A 42 -9.26 -4.69 -8.11
N ASP A 43 -9.28 -4.25 -9.33
CA ASP A 43 -9.97 -4.95 -10.40
C ASP A 43 -9.22 -4.61 -11.68
N GLU A 44 -9.58 -5.27 -12.76
CA GLU A 44 -9.02 -4.91 -14.05
C GLU A 44 -10.11 -4.27 -14.87
N MET A 45 -9.69 -3.54 -15.91
CA MET A 45 -10.63 -2.93 -16.82
C MET A 45 -11.18 -4.00 -17.74
N GLY A 46 -12.24 -3.67 -18.45
CA GLY A 46 -12.91 -4.64 -19.33
C GLY A 46 -11.98 -5.30 -20.34
N PHE A 47 -10.99 -4.54 -20.85
CA PHE A 47 -10.11 -5.12 -21.86
C PHE A 47 -9.16 -6.18 -21.27
N HIS A 48 -9.06 -6.26 -19.97
CA HIS A 48 -8.28 -7.31 -19.29
C HIS A 48 -9.20 -8.30 -18.55
N GLY A 49 -10.47 -8.28 -18.85
CA GLY A 49 -11.39 -9.25 -18.28
C GLY A 49 -12.00 -8.85 -16.96
N GLY A 50 -11.82 -7.62 -16.54
CA GLY A 50 -12.40 -7.14 -15.30
C GLY A 50 -13.69 -6.37 -15.53
N ASP A 51 -14.24 -5.86 -14.45
CA ASP A 51 -15.46 -5.07 -14.47
C ASP A 51 -15.23 -3.60 -14.19
N GLY A 52 -13.99 -3.21 -13.95
CA GLY A 52 -13.67 -1.84 -13.63
C GLY A 52 -14.25 -1.37 -12.32
N SER A 53 -14.48 -2.29 -11.38
CA SER A 53 -15.16 -1.94 -10.14
C SER A 53 -14.23 -1.34 -9.09
N ALA A 54 -12.95 -1.29 -9.37
CA ALA A 54 -11.94 -0.74 -8.45
C ALA A 54 -10.71 -0.36 -9.27
N PRO A 55 -9.76 0.37 -8.68
CA PRO A 55 -8.52 0.69 -9.39
C PRO A 55 -7.76 -0.57 -9.76
N THR A 56 -6.98 -0.51 -10.83
CA THR A 56 -6.15 -1.65 -11.19
C THR A 56 -4.99 -1.75 -10.21
N PRO A 57 -4.40 -2.95 -10.05
CA PRO A 57 -3.24 -3.09 -9.18
C PRO A 57 -2.12 -2.12 -9.54
N LEU A 58 -1.92 -1.87 -10.82
CA LEU A 58 -0.88 -0.98 -11.26
C LEU A 58 -1.14 0.46 -10.84
N MET A 59 -2.42 0.86 -10.81
CA MET A 59 -2.79 2.19 -10.32
C MET A 59 -2.46 2.33 -8.85
N LEU A 60 -2.71 1.31 -8.05
CA LEU A 60 -2.37 1.35 -6.64
C LEU A 60 -0.87 1.42 -6.43
N PHE A 61 -0.14 0.67 -7.23
CA PHE A 61 1.30 0.69 -7.15
C PHE A 61 1.84 2.08 -7.49
N ALA A 62 1.37 2.65 -8.59
CA ALA A 62 1.80 3.98 -9.02
C ALA A 62 1.42 5.04 -7.98
N GLY A 63 0.20 4.93 -7.46
CA GLY A 63 -0.27 5.87 -6.44
C GLY A 63 0.56 5.79 -5.17
N GLY A 64 0.86 4.58 -4.74
CA GLY A 64 1.69 4.38 -3.56
C GLY A 64 3.08 4.94 -3.74
N LEU A 65 3.67 4.69 -4.89
CA LEU A 65 5.00 5.21 -5.18
C LEU A 65 5.01 6.72 -5.20
N SER A 66 4.01 7.33 -5.85
CA SER A 66 3.91 8.79 -5.90
C SER A 66 3.75 9.38 -4.51
N ALA A 67 2.89 8.78 -3.70
CA ALA A 67 2.67 9.27 -2.35
C ALA A 67 3.93 9.13 -1.51
N CYS A 68 4.69 8.07 -1.71
CA CYS A 68 5.93 7.86 -1.01
C CYS A 68 6.94 8.95 -1.34
N LEU A 69 7.04 9.28 -2.62
CA LEU A 69 7.94 10.34 -3.06
C LEU A 69 7.54 11.68 -2.49
N MET A 70 6.22 11.96 -2.49
CA MET A 70 5.74 13.21 -1.92
C MET A 70 6.06 13.31 -0.43
N THR A 71 5.91 12.20 0.28
CA THR A 71 6.24 12.17 1.70
C THR A 71 7.72 12.46 1.92
N GLN A 72 8.58 11.87 1.09
CA GLN A 72 10.01 12.10 1.22
C GLN A 72 10.38 13.55 0.92
N LEU A 73 9.76 14.12 -0.10
CA LEU A 73 10.02 15.51 -0.43
C LEU A 73 9.58 16.44 0.70
N ARG A 74 8.44 16.16 1.28
CA ARG A 74 7.97 16.99 2.40
C ARG A 74 8.86 16.87 3.59
N ALA A 75 9.29 15.68 3.91
CA ALA A 75 10.19 15.46 5.04
C ALA A 75 11.51 16.18 4.80
N PHE A 76 12.03 16.10 3.58
CA PHE A 76 13.27 16.75 3.24
C PHE A 76 13.13 18.27 3.32
N SER A 77 12.08 18.82 2.76
CA SER A 77 11.84 20.25 2.79
C SER A 77 11.70 20.78 4.20
N LYS A 78 11.06 20.00 5.06
CA LYS A 78 10.85 20.40 6.42
C LYS A 78 12.14 20.44 7.21
N SER A 79 13.06 19.56 6.86
CA SER A 79 14.33 19.50 7.54
C SER A 79 15.29 20.60 7.12
N HIS A 80 15.04 21.21 6.03
CA HIS A 80 15.90 22.22 5.46
C HIS A 80 15.18 23.52 5.25
#